data_41c043c137ec28a0f81662b25274efeb
#
_entry.id   41c043c137ec28a0f81662b25274efeb
#
_cell.length_a   1.000
_cell.length_b   1.000
_cell.length_c   1.000
_cell.angle_alpha   90.00
_cell.angle_beta   90.00
_cell.angle_gamma   90.00
#
_symmetry.space_group_name_H-M   'P 1'
#
loop_
_entity.id
_entity.type
_entity.pdbx_description
1 polymer ?
#
loop_
_entity_poly.entity_id
_entity_poly.type
_entity_poly.pdbx_seq_one_letter_code
_entity_poly.pdbx_strand_id
1 'polypeptide(L)'
;MSTIAPRPITIAILAMGGEGGGVLAEWIVDLAEHGGYVAQMTSVPGVAQRTGATNYYVELFPKGSSQSNNSPPVLGLTPVPGDVDIVIASELMEAGRAVQRGLVTPDRTTFILSTNRVYAMTEKIALADGRVDSNALLEACRSTSKRLIHGDMAQLAEATGSVISSVLFGALAWAFRVLDLKTLRS
;
A
#
# COMPACT_ATOMS: atom_id res chain seq x y z
N MET A 1 32.81 12.21 -0.01
CA MET A 1 31.42 11.97 0.36
C MET A 1 30.83 11.01 -0.68
N SER A 2 30.56 9.77 -0.28
CA SER A 2 29.94 8.79 -1.18
C SER A 2 28.49 9.22 -1.40
N THR A 3 28.15 9.73 -2.57
CA THR A 3 26.77 9.97 -2.97
C THR A 3 26.11 8.62 -3.17
N ILE A 4 25.28 8.21 -2.21
CA ILE A 4 24.42 7.03 -2.36
C ILE A 4 23.56 7.30 -3.62
N ALA A 5 23.60 6.38 -4.58
CA ALA A 5 22.80 6.49 -5.78
C ALA A 5 21.31 6.55 -5.38
N PRO A 6 20.52 7.46 -5.97
CA PRO A 6 19.10 7.55 -5.68
C PRO A 6 18.42 6.22 -6.06
N ARG A 7 17.61 5.70 -5.15
CA ARG A 7 16.79 4.52 -5.38
C ARG A 7 15.32 4.89 -5.50
N PRO A 8 14.49 4.08 -6.16
CA PRO A 8 13.07 4.33 -6.21
C PRO A 8 12.42 4.23 -4.82
N ILE A 9 11.35 4.98 -4.60
CA ILE A 9 10.41 4.75 -3.52
C ILE A 9 9.47 3.64 -3.97
N THR A 10 9.33 2.61 -3.16
CA THR A 10 8.57 1.40 -3.50
C THR A 10 7.30 1.30 -2.65
N ILE A 11 6.16 1.08 -3.31
CA ILE A 11 4.85 1.03 -2.67
C ILE A 11 4.12 -0.24 -3.11
N ALA A 12 3.69 -1.05 -2.17
CA ALA A 12 2.84 -2.21 -2.42
C ALA A 12 1.43 -1.96 -1.86
N ILE A 13 0.41 -2.17 -2.68
CA ILE A 13 -0.99 -2.00 -2.31
C ILE A 13 -1.69 -3.35 -2.45
N LEU A 14 -2.25 -3.84 -1.35
CA LEU A 14 -3.04 -5.06 -1.29
C LEU A 14 -4.50 -4.65 -1.05
N ALA A 15 -5.33 -4.77 -2.08
CA ALA A 15 -6.72 -4.33 -2.01
C ALA A 15 -7.67 -5.45 -2.40
N MET A 16 -8.78 -5.53 -1.68
CA MET A 16 -9.90 -6.38 -2.07
C MET A 16 -10.54 -5.88 -3.36
N GLY A 17 -11.10 -6.81 -4.13
CA GLY A 17 -11.86 -6.47 -5.33
C GLY A 17 -13.01 -5.51 -4.99
N GLY A 18 -13.12 -4.42 -5.76
CA GLY A 18 -14.15 -3.39 -5.55
C GLY A 18 -13.77 -2.26 -4.57
N GLU A 19 -12.66 -2.36 -3.85
CA GLU A 19 -12.22 -1.32 -2.89
C GLU A 19 -11.35 -0.21 -3.51
N GLY A 20 -11.26 -0.16 -4.84
CA GLY A 20 -10.60 0.94 -5.55
C GLY A 20 -9.07 0.93 -5.46
N GLY A 21 -8.44 -0.23 -5.26
CA GLY A 21 -6.98 -0.33 -5.17
C GLY A 21 -6.26 0.17 -6.43
N GLY A 22 -6.82 -0.08 -7.62
CA GLY A 22 -6.29 0.46 -8.88
C GLY A 22 -6.38 1.99 -8.93
N VAL A 23 -7.52 2.54 -8.57
CA VAL A 23 -7.73 3.99 -8.51
C VAL A 23 -6.75 4.64 -7.51
N LEU A 24 -6.54 4.02 -6.35
CA LEU A 24 -5.54 4.49 -5.38
C LEU A 24 -4.13 4.51 -5.99
N ALA A 25 -3.76 3.45 -6.71
CA ALA A 25 -2.46 3.38 -7.35
C ALA A 25 -2.29 4.44 -8.46
N GLU A 26 -3.34 4.67 -9.26
CA GLU A 26 -3.36 5.73 -10.27
C GLU A 26 -3.21 7.12 -9.66
N TRP A 27 -3.91 7.42 -8.57
CA TRP A 27 -3.76 8.71 -7.86
C TRP A 27 -2.34 8.91 -7.31
N ILE A 28 -1.70 7.84 -6.84
CA ILE A 28 -0.31 7.91 -6.36
C ILE A 28 0.64 8.21 -7.52
N VAL A 29 0.45 7.56 -8.67
CA VAL A 29 1.25 7.81 -9.88
C VAL A 29 1.08 9.26 -10.34
N ASP A 30 -0.16 9.72 -10.48
CA ASP A 30 -0.47 11.08 -10.91
C ASP A 30 0.14 12.14 -9.98
N LEU A 31 -0.03 11.96 -8.67
CA LEU A 31 0.60 12.82 -7.66
C LEU A 31 2.13 12.86 -7.81
N ALA A 32 2.75 11.70 -8.00
CA ALA A 32 4.20 11.59 -8.12
C ALA A 32 4.72 12.26 -9.40
N GLU A 33 4.03 12.09 -10.52
CA GLU A 33 4.40 12.72 -11.79
C GLU A 33 4.33 14.25 -11.73
N HIS A 34 3.30 14.80 -11.06
CA HIS A 34 3.19 16.22 -10.77
C HIS A 34 4.25 16.69 -9.75
N GLY A 35 4.65 15.82 -8.83
CA GLY A 35 5.72 16.05 -7.85
C GLY A 35 7.14 15.94 -8.39
N GLY A 36 7.33 15.72 -9.71
CA GLY A 36 8.65 15.64 -10.32
C GLY A 36 9.31 14.26 -10.24
N TYR A 37 8.51 13.19 -10.18
CA TYR A 37 8.96 11.80 -10.24
C TYR A 37 8.67 11.18 -11.61
N VAL A 38 9.43 10.15 -11.97
CA VAL A 38 9.03 9.15 -12.96
C VAL A 38 8.33 8.07 -12.17
N ALA A 39 7.11 7.71 -12.54
CA ALA A 39 6.32 6.74 -11.82
C ALA A 39 5.91 5.57 -12.73
N GLN A 40 5.85 4.37 -12.18
CA GLN A 40 5.35 3.18 -12.85
C GLN A 40 4.45 2.40 -11.89
N MET A 41 3.34 1.94 -12.40
CA MET A 41 2.43 1.04 -11.71
C MET A 41 2.31 -0.28 -12.46
N THR A 42 2.28 -1.37 -11.71
CA THR A 42 1.92 -2.70 -12.20
C THR A 42 0.80 -3.28 -11.34
N SER A 43 -0.01 -4.15 -11.91
CA SER A 43 -1.02 -4.89 -11.17
C SER A 43 -0.87 -6.39 -11.41
N VAL A 44 -0.88 -7.14 -10.32
CA VAL A 44 -0.96 -8.60 -10.36
C VAL A 44 -2.29 -8.98 -9.73
N PRO A 45 -3.30 -9.29 -10.55
CA PRO A 45 -4.54 -9.82 -10.01
C PRO A 45 -4.19 -11.09 -9.24
N GLY A 46 -4.53 -11.13 -7.97
CA GLY A 46 -4.43 -12.35 -7.19
C GLY A 46 -5.21 -13.44 -7.92
N VAL A 47 -4.68 -14.67 -7.98
CA VAL A 47 -5.41 -15.80 -8.56
C VAL A 47 -6.65 -15.98 -7.72
N ALA A 48 -7.70 -15.33 -8.15
CA ALA A 48 -8.81 -14.83 -7.35
C ALA A 48 -9.84 -15.88 -6.96
N GLN A 49 -9.46 -17.12 -6.95
CA GLN A 49 -10.43 -18.16 -6.57
C GLN A 49 -10.71 -18.23 -5.07
N ARG A 50 -10.02 -17.43 -4.25
CA ARG A 50 -10.22 -17.49 -2.80
C ARG A 50 -10.50 -16.17 -2.08
N THR A 51 -10.11 -15.00 -2.61
CA THR A 51 -10.34 -13.73 -1.89
C THR A 51 -10.54 -12.51 -2.78
N GLY A 52 -10.38 -12.58 -4.10
CA GLY A 52 -10.59 -11.43 -4.98
C GLY A 52 -9.62 -10.25 -4.76
N ALA A 53 -8.52 -10.46 -4.03
CA ALA A 53 -7.55 -9.41 -3.78
C ALA A 53 -6.63 -9.20 -4.99
N THR A 54 -6.34 -7.95 -5.32
CA THR A 54 -5.37 -7.55 -6.32
C THR A 54 -4.21 -6.84 -5.64
N ASN A 55 -3.01 -7.19 -6.06
CA ASN A 55 -1.80 -6.50 -5.61
C ASN A 55 -1.40 -5.49 -6.69
N TYR A 56 -1.20 -4.25 -6.26
CA TYR A 56 -0.63 -3.20 -7.10
C TYR A 56 0.77 -2.88 -6.56
N TYR A 57 1.68 -2.62 -7.46
CA TYR A 57 3.04 -2.21 -7.12
C TYR A 57 3.38 -0.93 -7.85
N VAL A 58 3.87 0.06 -7.12
CA VAL A 58 4.23 1.37 -7.66
C VAL A 58 5.67 1.67 -7.29
N GLU A 59 6.45 2.11 -8.26
CA GLU A 59 7.78 2.67 -8.05
C GLU A 59 7.84 4.12 -8.52
N LEU A 60 8.46 4.96 -7.68
CA LEU A 60 8.62 6.39 -7.91
C LEU A 60 10.10 6.74 -7.90
N PHE A 61 10.61 7.29 -8.98
CA PHE A 61 12.02 7.68 -9.10
C PHE A 61 12.14 9.19 -9.35
N PRO A 62 12.96 9.95 -8.58
CA PRO A 62 13.06 11.39 -8.74
C PRO A 62 13.59 11.78 -10.12
N LYS A 63 12.90 12.67 -10.87
CA LYS A 63 13.39 13.23 -12.13
C LYS A 63 14.68 14.03 -11.88
N GLY A 64 15.62 13.94 -12.81
CA GLY A 64 16.89 14.66 -12.70
C GLY A 64 17.97 14.00 -11.85
N SER A 65 17.64 12.92 -11.13
CA SER A 65 18.63 12.11 -10.41
C SER A 65 19.23 10.98 -11.26
N SER A 66 18.91 10.95 -12.54
CA SER A 66 19.44 9.95 -13.48
C SER A 66 20.97 10.03 -13.57
N GLN A 67 21.60 8.88 -13.40
CA GLN A 67 23.03 8.73 -13.65
C GLN A 67 23.35 9.20 -15.08
N SER A 68 24.51 9.73 -15.27
CA SER A 68 25.16 10.43 -16.38
C SER A 68 24.78 10.13 -17.85
N ASN A 69 23.81 9.28 -18.15
CA ASN A 69 23.54 8.82 -19.52
C ASN A 69 22.18 9.20 -20.10
N ASN A 70 21.40 10.08 -19.44
CA ASN A 70 20.09 10.53 -19.94
C ASN A 70 19.08 9.39 -20.28
N SER A 71 19.32 8.18 -19.78
CA SER A 71 18.42 7.04 -19.97
C SER A 71 17.34 7.05 -18.88
N PRO A 72 16.08 6.71 -19.22
CA PRO A 72 15.02 6.59 -18.22
C PRO A 72 15.37 5.48 -17.20
N PRO A 73 14.96 5.62 -15.93
CA PRO A 73 15.18 4.59 -14.94
C PRO A 73 14.45 3.30 -15.33
N VAL A 74 15.07 2.16 -15.07
CA VAL A 74 14.41 0.86 -15.19
C VAL A 74 13.73 0.59 -13.84
N LEU A 75 12.41 0.52 -13.83
CA LEU A 75 11.60 0.29 -12.65
C LEU A 75 11.17 -1.18 -12.56
N GLY A 76 10.97 -1.66 -11.33
CA GLY A 76 10.59 -3.04 -11.06
C GLY A 76 9.11 -3.31 -11.40
N LEU A 77 8.79 -4.57 -11.65
CA LEU A 77 7.43 -5.01 -11.97
C LEU A 77 6.69 -5.61 -10.77
N THR A 78 7.42 -6.01 -9.73
CA THR A 78 6.86 -6.67 -8.56
C THR A 78 7.61 -6.24 -7.29
N PRO A 79 6.91 -6.19 -6.13
CA PRO A 79 7.58 -5.89 -4.88
C PRO A 79 8.58 -7.00 -4.50
N VAL A 80 9.73 -6.60 -4.01
CA VAL A 80 10.75 -7.51 -3.47
C VAL A 80 10.55 -7.59 -1.95
N PRO A 81 10.42 -8.80 -1.36
CA PRO A 81 10.38 -8.96 0.09
C PRO A 81 11.57 -8.28 0.77
N GLY A 82 11.31 -7.55 1.84
CA GLY A 82 12.33 -6.79 2.56
C GLY A 82 12.70 -5.45 1.94
N ASP A 83 12.23 -5.12 0.74
CA ASP A 83 12.61 -3.90 0.02
C ASP A 83 11.42 -3.00 -0.34
N VAL A 84 10.39 -2.97 0.50
CA VAL A 84 9.21 -2.13 0.30
C VAL A 84 9.17 -1.00 1.33
N ASP A 85 9.12 0.25 0.85
CA ASP A 85 9.09 1.43 1.71
C ASP A 85 7.71 1.67 2.32
N ILE A 86 6.66 1.43 1.53
CA ILE A 86 5.28 1.68 1.95
C ILE A 86 4.43 0.48 1.56
N VAL A 87 3.69 -0.05 2.53
CA VAL A 87 2.66 -1.05 2.26
C VAL A 87 1.31 -0.46 2.65
N ILE A 88 0.31 -0.63 1.78
CA ILE A 88 -1.07 -0.20 2.01
C ILE A 88 -1.97 -1.43 1.90
N ALA A 89 -2.79 -1.69 2.91
CA ALA A 89 -3.75 -2.78 2.91
C ALA A 89 -5.17 -2.25 3.14
N SER A 90 -6.10 -2.57 2.27
CA SER A 90 -7.48 -2.10 2.33
C SER A 90 -8.32 -2.82 3.40
N GLU A 91 -7.84 -3.99 3.90
CA GLU A 91 -8.47 -4.72 4.99
C GLU A 91 -7.44 -5.55 5.77
N LEU A 92 -7.84 -6.04 6.96
CA LEU A 92 -6.91 -6.61 7.94
C LEU A 92 -6.28 -7.95 7.49
N MET A 93 -7.00 -8.79 6.74
CA MET A 93 -6.45 -10.06 6.25
C MET A 93 -5.41 -9.83 5.14
N GLU A 94 -5.61 -8.82 4.30
CA GLU A 94 -4.60 -8.43 3.31
C GLU A 94 -3.36 -7.86 4.00
N ALA A 95 -3.54 -7.14 5.12
CA ALA A 95 -2.41 -6.72 5.95
C ALA A 95 -1.62 -7.92 6.48
N GLY A 96 -2.29 -8.94 7.00
CA GLY A 96 -1.63 -10.17 7.43
C GLY A 96 -0.89 -10.90 6.31
N ARG A 97 -1.46 -10.90 5.10
CA ARG A 97 -0.78 -11.47 3.92
C ARG A 97 0.45 -10.68 3.51
N ALA A 98 0.44 -9.36 3.64
CA ALA A 98 1.62 -8.53 3.39
C ALA A 98 2.76 -8.90 4.35
N VAL A 99 2.45 -9.09 5.64
CA VAL A 99 3.42 -9.57 6.64
C VAL A 99 3.93 -10.97 6.29
N GLN A 100 3.04 -11.91 6.00
CA GLN A 100 3.40 -13.29 5.64
C GLN A 100 4.29 -13.38 4.41
N ARG A 101 4.11 -12.48 3.45
CA ARG A 101 4.95 -12.38 2.22
C ARG A 101 6.28 -11.68 2.45
N GLY A 102 6.56 -11.19 3.66
CA GLY A 102 7.78 -10.45 3.98
C GLY A 102 7.85 -9.06 3.33
N LEU A 103 6.72 -8.48 2.93
CA LEU A 103 6.69 -7.14 2.34
C LEU A 103 6.85 -6.05 3.40
N VAL A 104 6.55 -6.36 4.65
CA VAL A 104 6.62 -5.44 5.79
C VAL A 104 7.81 -5.77 6.64
N THR A 105 8.67 -4.78 6.93
CA THR A 105 9.86 -4.96 7.76
C THR A 105 10.02 -3.85 8.81
N PRO A 106 10.56 -4.16 10.00
CA PRO A 106 10.63 -3.22 11.13
C PRO A 106 11.68 -2.13 10.95
N ASP A 107 12.64 -2.31 10.07
CA ASP A 107 13.69 -1.34 9.78
C ASP A 107 13.28 -0.32 8.70
N ARG A 108 12.30 -0.67 7.85
CA ARG A 108 12.03 0.10 6.64
C ARG A 108 10.59 0.52 6.44
N THR A 109 9.65 -0.40 6.56
CA THR A 109 8.31 -0.23 6.01
C THR A 109 7.39 0.67 6.85
N THR A 110 6.84 1.71 6.24
CA THR A 110 5.62 2.37 6.75
C THR A 110 4.41 1.57 6.29
N PHE A 111 3.65 1.05 7.24
CA PHE A 111 2.48 0.23 6.99
C PHE A 111 1.20 1.01 7.26
N ILE A 112 0.37 1.19 6.24
CA ILE A 112 -0.94 1.83 6.30
C ILE A 112 -1.99 0.74 6.08
N LEU A 113 -2.88 0.53 7.04
CA LEU A 113 -3.89 -0.51 6.91
C LEU A 113 -5.25 -0.10 7.45
N SER A 114 -6.30 -0.63 6.84
CA SER A 114 -7.63 -0.60 7.41
C SER A 114 -7.86 -1.80 8.31
N THR A 115 -8.46 -1.55 9.47
CA THR A 115 -8.77 -2.60 10.45
C THR A 115 -10.10 -3.29 10.20
N ASN A 116 -10.90 -2.80 9.22
CA ASN A 116 -12.10 -3.51 8.78
C ASN A 116 -11.73 -4.92 8.32
N ARG A 117 -12.68 -5.82 8.42
CA ARG A 117 -12.45 -7.22 8.12
C ARG A 117 -13.52 -7.80 7.21
N VAL A 118 -13.06 -8.40 6.11
CA VAL A 118 -13.89 -9.21 5.23
C VAL A 118 -13.57 -10.68 5.49
N TYR A 119 -14.52 -11.39 6.08
CA TYR A 119 -14.33 -12.81 6.41
C TYR A 119 -14.29 -13.66 5.15
N ALA A 120 -13.22 -14.44 4.98
CA ALA A 120 -13.10 -15.40 3.91
C ALA A 120 -14.15 -16.52 4.02
N MET A 121 -14.50 -17.15 2.90
CA MET A 121 -15.47 -18.27 2.92
C MET A 121 -15.01 -19.41 3.84
N THR A 122 -13.71 -19.69 3.88
CA THR A 122 -13.12 -20.70 4.78
C THR A 122 -13.34 -20.41 6.26
N GLU A 123 -13.36 -19.13 6.64
CA GLU A 123 -13.65 -18.70 8.01
C GLU A 123 -15.15 -18.80 8.33
N LYS A 124 -16.02 -18.60 7.32
CA LYS A 124 -17.48 -18.64 7.47
C LYS A 124 -18.04 -20.06 7.55
N ILE A 125 -17.40 -21.03 6.92
CA ILE A 125 -17.87 -22.44 6.82
C ILE A 125 -17.17 -23.39 7.78
N ALA A 126 -16.22 -22.92 8.59
CA ALA A 126 -15.55 -23.73 9.58
C ALA A 126 -16.55 -24.27 10.62
N LEU A 127 -16.47 -25.57 10.94
CA LEU A 127 -17.34 -26.21 11.95
C LEU A 127 -17.05 -25.75 13.39
N ALA A 128 -15.92 -25.05 13.60
CA ALA A 128 -15.55 -24.35 14.81
C ALA A 128 -15.21 -22.89 14.47
N ASP A 129 -14.83 -22.09 15.44
CA ASP A 129 -14.38 -20.72 15.18
C ASP A 129 -13.04 -20.76 14.40
N GLY A 130 -13.15 -20.74 13.08
CA GLY A 130 -12.01 -20.72 12.15
C GLY A 130 -11.47 -19.31 11.90
N ARG A 131 -11.97 -18.30 12.63
CA ARG A 131 -11.56 -16.91 12.44
C ARG A 131 -10.17 -16.67 13.05
N VAL A 132 -9.32 -16.01 12.27
CA VAL A 132 -8.05 -15.51 12.80
C VAL A 132 -8.33 -14.37 13.79
N ASP A 133 -7.69 -14.37 14.95
CA ASP A 133 -7.84 -13.29 15.93
C ASP A 133 -7.33 -11.96 15.34
N SER A 134 -8.24 -10.99 15.24
CA SER A 134 -7.95 -9.67 14.67
C SER A 134 -6.93 -8.87 15.49
N ASN A 135 -6.94 -9.04 16.83
CA ASN A 135 -6.00 -8.34 17.70
C ASN A 135 -4.59 -8.92 17.55
N ALA A 136 -4.47 -10.25 17.51
CA ALA A 136 -3.19 -10.91 17.26
C ALA A 136 -2.63 -10.54 15.89
N LEU A 137 -3.49 -10.43 14.87
CA LEU A 137 -3.08 -10.03 13.53
C LEU A 137 -2.60 -8.56 13.48
N LEU A 138 -3.32 -7.65 14.15
CA LEU A 138 -2.93 -6.25 14.24
C LEU A 138 -1.61 -6.09 15.01
N GLU A 139 -1.40 -6.87 16.06
CA GLU A 139 -0.15 -6.85 16.81
C GLU A 139 1.02 -7.40 16.00
N ALA A 140 0.79 -8.43 15.18
CA ALA A 140 1.78 -8.90 14.21
C ALA A 140 2.13 -7.81 13.19
N CYS A 141 1.15 -7.07 12.67
CA CYS A 141 1.40 -5.93 11.79
C CYS A 141 2.22 -4.83 12.48
N ARG A 142 1.94 -4.57 13.75
CA ARG A 142 2.65 -3.57 14.56
C ARG A 142 4.11 -3.94 14.79
N SER A 143 4.36 -5.17 15.21
CA SER A 143 5.71 -5.65 15.55
C SER A 143 6.63 -5.80 14.33
N THR A 144 6.05 -6.01 13.14
CA THR A 144 6.81 -6.19 11.90
C THR A 144 6.98 -4.91 11.09
N SER A 145 6.36 -3.79 11.46
CA SER A 145 6.49 -2.54 10.73
C SER A 145 7.36 -1.51 11.46
N LYS A 146 8.09 -0.70 10.70
CA LYS A 146 8.81 0.46 11.23
C LYS A 146 7.86 1.52 11.78
N ARG A 147 6.75 1.73 11.09
CA ARG A 147 5.68 2.66 11.46
C ARG A 147 4.35 2.07 11.02
N LEU A 148 3.41 1.99 11.95
CA LEU A 148 2.04 1.54 11.66
C LEU A 148 1.07 2.72 11.73
N ILE A 149 0.26 2.85 10.69
CA ILE A 149 -0.89 3.76 10.60
C ILE A 149 -2.12 2.90 10.37
N HIS A 150 -3.05 2.91 11.29
CA HIS A 150 -4.22 2.03 11.19
C HIS A 150 -5.48 2.70 11.72
N GLY A 151 -6.61 2.24 11.28
CA GLY A 151 -7.94 2.64 11.70
C GLY A 151 -8.98 1.91 10.87
N ASP A 152 -10.24 2.00 11.22
CA ASP A 152 -11.32 1.49 10.37
C ASP A 152 -11.59 2.50 9.24
N MET A 153 -10.82 2.34 8.16
CA MET A 153 -10.90 3.23 7.00
C MET A 153 -12.20 3.02 6.20
N ALA A 154 -12.78 1.83 6.27
CA ALA A 154 -14.07 1.56 5.64
C ALA A 154 -15.20 2.29 6.36
N GLN A 155 -15.23 2.24 7.69
CA GLN A 155 -16.20 2.99 8.49
C GLN A 155 -16.04 4.50 8.30
N LEU A 156 -14.80 5.00 8.24
CA LEU A 156 -14.53 6.41 8.00
C LEU A 156 -15.01 6.85 6.60
N ALA A 157 -14.78 6.03 5.58
CA ALA A 157 -15.26 6.27 4.24
C ALA A 157 -16.80 6.35 4.19
N GLU A 158 -17.48 5.40 4.83
CA GLU A 158 -18.94 5.39 4.93
C GLU A 158 -19.47 6.64 5.65
N ALA A 159 -18.88 6.99 6.80
CA ALA A 159 -19.28 8.15 7.59
C ALA A 159 -19.10 9.50 6.86
N THR A 160 -18.17 9.56 5.90
CA THR A 160 -17.89 10.76 5.08
C THR A 160 -18.53 10.72 3.69
N GLY A 161 -19.27 9.67 3.34
CA GLY A 161 -19.85 9.49 2.01
C GLY A 161 -18.78 9.34 0.92
N SER A 162 -17.61 8.82 1.26
CA SER A 162 -16.48 8.64 0.35
C SER A 162 -16.18 7.15 0.12
N VAL A 163 -15.07 6.85 -0.54
CA VAL A 163 -14.61 5.49 -0.80
C VAL A 163 -13.33 5.20 0.00
N ILE A 164 -13.09 3.93 0.35
CA ILE A 164 -11.95 3.55 1.18
C ILE A 164 -10.60 3.94 0.56
N SER A 165 -10.49 3.92 -0.77
CA SER A 165 -9.28 4.36 -1.49
C SER A 165 -8.93 5.83 -1.22
N SER A 166 -9.93 6.72 -1.08
CA SER A 166 -9.68 8.13 -0.76
C SER A 166 -9.19 8.31 0.69
N VAL A 167 -9.72 7.52 1.62
CA VAL A 167 -9.26 7.55 3.02
C VAL A 167 -7.83 7.03 3.14
N LEU A 168 -7.51 5.93 2.45
CA LEU A 168 -6.15 5.38 2.40
C LEU A 168 -5.17 6.35 1.74
N PHE A 169 -5.60 7.05 0.67
CA PHE A 169 -4.80 8.09 0.04
C PHE A 169 -4.56 9.27 0.98
N GLY A 170 -5.58 9.70 1.72
CA GLY A 170 -5.44 10.72 2.75
C GLY A 170 -4.48 10.32 3.87
N ALA A 171 -4.52 9.05 4.30
CA ALA A 171 -3.59 8.51 5.29
C ALA A 171 -2.14 8.50 4.78
N LEU A 172 -1.94 8.14 3.51
CA LEU A 172 -0.64 8.22 2.84
C LEU A 172 -0.12 9.65 2.79
N ALA A 173 -0.95 10.58 2.34
CA ALA A 173 -0.61 11.99 2.23
C ALA A 173 -0.23 12.60 3.59
N TRP A 174 -0.98 12.28 4.63
CA TRP A 174 -0.69 12.70 6.00
C TRP A 174 0.64 12.09 6.51
N ALA A 175 0.87 10.81 6.23
CA ALA A 175 2.06 10.09 6.68
C ALA A 175 3.36 10.71 6.19
N PHE A 176 3.36 11.18 4.97
CA PHE A 176 4.55 11.68 4.29
C PHE A 176 4.55 13.19 4.11
N ARG A 177 3.49 13.88 4.55
CA ARG A 177 3.30 15.34 4.34
C ARG A 177 3.49 15.75 2.87
N VAL A 178 3.15 14.86 1.95
CA VAL A 178 3.42 15.02 0.52
C VAL A 178 2.42 15.97 -0.14
N LEU A 179 1.26 16.18 0.49
CA LEU A 179 0.23 17.08 -0.01
C LEU A 179 0.28 18.41 0.77
N ASP A 180 0.81 19.44 0.13
CA ASP A 180 0.38 20.79 0.45
C ASP A 180 -1.08 20.90 -0.02
N LEU A 181 -1.97 21.33 0.88
CA LEU A 181 -3.41 21.54 0.60
C LEU A 181 -3.67 22.44 -0.62
N LYS A 182 -2.68 23.18 -1.09
CA LYS A 182 -2.74 23.99 -2.31
C LYS A 182 -2.75 23.13 -3.57
N THR A 183 -2.06 21.98 -3.59
CA THR A 183 -2.00 21.06 -4.73
C THR A 183 -3.30 20.28 -4.93
N LEU A 184 -4.11 20.13 -3.88
CA LEU A 184 -5.41 19.45 -3.95
C LEU A 184 -6.56 20.33 -4.48
N ARG A 185 -6.32 21.62 -4.69
CA ARG A 185 -7.35 22.58 -5.12
C ARG A 185 -7.22 23.00 -6.58
N SER A 186 -6.21 22.54 -7.28
CA SER A 186 -6.01 22.73 -8.72
C SER A 186 -6.54 21.53 -9.51
#